data_3bd1aa77be0696259ec5a9d7a395cac2
#
_entry.id   3bd1aa77be0696259ec5a9d7a395cac2
#
_cell.length_a   1.000
_cell.length_b   1.000
_cell.length_c   1.000
_cell.angle_alpha   90.00
_cell.angle_beta   90.00
_cell.angle_gamma   90.00
#
_symmetry.space_group_name_H-M   'P 1'
#
loop_
_entity.id
_entity.type
_entity.pdbx_description
1 polymer ?
#
loop_
_entity_poly.entity_id
_entity_poly.type
_entity_poly.pdbx_seq_one_letter_code
_entity_poly.pdbx_strand_id
1 'polypeptide(L)'
;RPVDDQIYAQPLVVSKVSIGGSTHNIVLVATVNNTLYAFDADNISTTSPLWQRNITPAGGRPPKNSDMTGACGGFYFDFSGNMGIVGTPVVDTLSQTLYVVARDISSGTHHQLLHAIDIKTGAEKPNSPVAIGAVVSGNGTGSNAGTIAFNSQKQNQRPGLMLLNGIV
;
A
#
# COMPACT_ATOMS: atom_id res chain seq x y z
N ARG A 1 -9.58 -16.24 7.74
CA ARG A 1 -9.73 -14.99 8.50
C ARG A 1 -10.35 -13.95 7.58
N PRO A 2 -11.42 -13.28 7.98
CA PRO A 2 -12.08 -12.29 7.12
C PRO A 2 -11.20 -11.05 6.98
N VAL A 3 -11.23 -10.45 5.79
CA VAL A 3 -10.68 -9.14 5.44
C VAL A 3 -11.76 -8.36 4.70
N ASP A 4 -11.57 -7.05 4.57
CA ASP A 4 -12.60 -6.15 4.04
C ASP A 4 -12.69 -6.11 2.50
N ASP A 5 -11.65 -6.56 1.79
CA ASP A 5 -11.61 -6.55 0.32
C ASP A 5 -10.58 -7.55 -0.21
N GLN A 6 -10.37 -7.56 -1.52
CA GLN A 6 -9.47 -8.47 -2.22
C GLN A 6 -8.00 -8.23 -1.84
N ILE A 7 -7.21 -9.31 -1.89
CA ILE A 7 -5.78 -9.32 -1.61
C ILE A 7 -5.04 -9.61 -2.93
N TYR A 8 -4.29 -8.63 -3.43
CA TYR A 8 -3.37 -8.79 -4.56
C TYR A 8 -1.90 -8.80 -4.11
N ALA A 9 -1.61 -8.08 -3.02
CA ALA A 9 -0.31 -8.09 -2.38
C ALA A 9 -0.01 -9.45 -1.75
N GLN A 10 1.21 -9.95 -1.88
CA GLN A 10 1.64 -11.17 -1.20
C GLN A 10 1.58 -10.97 0.32
N PRO A 11 0.88 -11.81 1.09
CA PRO A 11 0.97 -11.79 2.54
C PRO A 11 2.40 -12.07 3.03
N LEU A 12 2.83 -11.36 4.07
CA LEU A 12 4.18 -11.48 4.63
C LEU A 12 4.13 -12.07 6.03
N VAL A 13 5.05 -12.99 6.31
CA VAL A 13 5.19 -13.59 7.65
C VAL A 13 6.38 -12.97 8.36
N VAL A 14 6.19 -12.53 9.60
CA VAL A 14 7.25 -12.02 10.46
C VAL A 14 7.21 -12.76 11.80
N SER A 15 8.34 -13.36 12.16
CA SER A 15 8.45 -14.15 13.40
C SER A 15 8.85 -13.29 14.59
N LYS A 16 8.41 -13.69 15.77
CA LYS A 16 8.85 -13.18 17.08
C LYS A 16 8.61 -11.67 17.26
N VAL A 17 7.44 -11.18 16.83
CA VAL A 17 7.02 -9.79 17.04
C VAL A 17 6.36 -9.67 18.42
N SER A 18 6.80 -8.70 19.23
CA SER A 18 6.19 -8.42 20.54
C SER A 18 5.01 -7.49 20.38
N ILE A 19 3.79 -7.98 20.68
CA ILE A 19 2.52 -7.23 20.63
C ILE A 19 1.75 -7.48 21.91
N GLY A 20 1.30 -6.42 22.59
CA GLY A 20 0.50 -6.53 23.79
C GLY A 20 1.18 -7.26 24.95
N GLY A 21 2.51 -7.27 24.99
CA GLY A 21 3.29 -7.96 26.03
C GLY A 21 3.54 -9.45 25.76
N SER A 22 3.04 -9.98 24.63
CA SER A 22 3.27 -11.37 24.18
C SER A 22 4.08 -11.39 22.88
N THR A 23 4.74 -12.52 22.62
CA THR A 23 5.48 -12.71 21.36
C THR A 23 4.64 -13.54 20.40
N HIS A 24 4.50 -13.05 19.16
CA HIS A 24 3.69 -13.67 18.10
C HIS A 24 4.53 -13.88 16.84
N ASN A 25 4.25 -14.92 16.09
CA ASN A 25 4.51 -14.93 14.66
C ASN A 25 3.30 -14.30 13.98
N ILE A 26 3.50 -13.29 13.14
CA ILE A 26 2.40 -12.56 12.53
C ILE A 26 2.34 -12.75 11.03
N VAL A 27 1.12 -12.71 10.48
CA VAL A 27 0.87 -12.58 9.04
C VAL A 27 0.36 -11.17 8.78
N LEU A 28 1.11 -10.41 7.99
CA LEU A 28 0.71 -9.08 7.52
C LEU A 28 -0.03 -9.25 6.20
N VAL A 29 -1.22 -8.65 6.11
CA VAL A 29 -2.10 -8.70 4.93
C VAL A 29 -2.48 -7.28 4.55
N ALA A 30 -2.47 -6.99 3.25
CA ALA A 30 -2.89 -5.71 2.69
C ALA A 30 -4.00 -5.94 1.66
N THR A 31 -5.07 -5.14 1.73
CA THR A 31 -6.19 -5.22 0.80
C THR A 31 -6.22 -4.04 -0.17
N VAL A 32 -6.93 -4.21 -1.28
CA VAL A 32 -7.16 -3.12 -2.25
C VAL A 32 -8.02 -1.98 -1.70
N ASN A 33 -8.61 -2.15 -0.52
CA ASN A 33 -9.31 -1.09 0.22
C ASN A 33 -8.37 -0.27 1.12
N ASN A 34 -7.05 -0.37 0.93
CA ASN A 34 -6.02 0.29 1.75
C ASN A 34 -6.07 -0.12 3.22
N THR A 35 -6.54 -1.33 3.52
CA THR A 35 -6.56 -1.85 4.88
C THR A 35 -5.43 -2.84 5.10
N LEU A 36 -4.69 -2.62 6.18
CA LEU A 36 -3.62 -3.48 6.66
C LEU A 36 -4.12 -4.27 7.87
N TYR A 37 -3.70 -5.52 7.95
CA TYR A 37 -4.00 -6.43 9.04
C TYR A 37 -2.73 -7.10 9.52
N ALA A 38 -2.63 -7.33 10.83
CA ALA A 38 -1.71 -8.32 11.40
C ALA A 38 -2.54 -9.40 12.08
N PHE A 39 -2.39 -10.62 11.63
CA PHE A 39 -3.00 -11.80 12.28
C PHE A 39 -1.95 -12.61 13.00
N ASP A 40 -2.32 -13.26 14.10
CA ASP A 40 -1.51 -14.28 14.73
C ASP A 40 -1.40 -15.50 13.81
N ALA A 41 -0.19 -15.85 13.40
CA ALA A 41 0.08 -16.98 12.50
C ALA A 41 -0.16 -18.32 13.15
N ASP A 42 0.08 -18.43 14.46
CA ASP A 42 0.08 -19.70 15.21
C ASP A 42 -1.29 -20.01 15.84
N ASN A 43 -2.15 -19.00 16.02
CA ASN A 43 -3.46 -19.18 16.62
C ASN A 43 -4.57 -19.25 15.57
N ILE A 44 -4.84 -20.47 15.06
CA ILE A 44 -5.88 -20.72 14.06
C ILE A 44 -7.32 -20.55 14.59
N SER A 45 -7.50 -20.52 15.91
CA SER A 45 -8.82 -20.47 16.53
C SER A 45 -9.41 -19.05 16.58
N THR A 46 -8.57 -18.01 16.45
CA THR A 46 -9.05 -16.63 16.38
C THR A 46 -9.16 -16.14 14.94
N THR A 47 -10.27 -15.50 14.63
CA THR A 47 -10.49 -14.82 13.35
C THR A 47 -10.16 -13.34 13.40
N SER A 48 -10.10 -12.76 14.60
CA SER A 48 -9.80 -11.34 14.81
C SER A 48 -8.31 -11.07 14.58
N PRO A 49 -7.95 -9.95 13.92
CA PRO A 49 -6.57 -9.52 13.82
C PRO A 49 -6.04 -9.03 15.17
N LEU A 50 -4.72 -9.09 15.35
CA LEU A 50 -4.01 -8.45 16.45
C LEU A 50 -4.15 -6.93 16.37
N TRP A 51 -4.08 -6.41 15.14
CA TRP A 51 -4.45 -5.04 14.80
C TRP A 51 -4.92 -4.94 13.34
N GLN A 52 -5.72 -3.91 13.08
CA GLN A 52 -6.23 -3.54 11.76
C GLN A 52 -6.14 -2.04 11.59
N ARG A 53 -5.75 -1.57 10.41
CA ARG A 53 -5.70 -0.15 10.08
C ARG A 53 -5.99 0.12 8.61
N ASN A 54 -6.94 1.00 8.35
CA ASN A 54 -7.09 1.60 7.02
C ASN A 54 -6.17 2.84 6.95
N ILE A 55 -5.32 2.89 5.91
CA ILE A 55 -4.31 3.94 5.72
C ILE A 55 -4.73 4.99 4.68
N THR A 56 -5.98 4.97 4.23
CA THR A 56 -6.51 6.01 3.36
C THR A 56 -6.53 7.35 4.09
N PRO A 57 -6.04 8.44 3.51
CA PRO A 57 -6.13 9.77 4.09
C PRO A 57 -7.58 10.19 4.37
N ALA A 58 -7.79 11.05 5.37
CA ALA A 58 -9.11 11.55 5.72
C ALA A 58 -9.79 12.24 4.50
N GLY A 59 -11.03 11.86 4.22
CA GLY A 59 -11.78 12.32 3.05
C GLY A 59 -11.34 11.72 1.70
N GLY A 60 -10.37 10.80 1.72
CA GLY A 60 -9.94 10.05 0.55
C GLY A 60 -10.64 8.70 0.42
N ARG A 61 -10.36 8.02 -0.67
CA ARG A 61 -10.76 6.64 -0.96
C ARG A 61 -9.77 5.97 -1.91
N PRO A 62 -9.71 4.64 -1.95
CA PRO A 62 -9.00 3.95 -3.01
C PRO A 62 -9.58 4.28 -4.39
N PRO A 63 -8.79 4.34 -5.47
CA PRO A 63 -9.31 4.41 -6.83
C PRO A 63 -10.14 3.18 -7.19
N LYS A 64 -11.09 3.35 -8.09
CA LYS A 64 -11.88 2.28 -8.71
C LYS A 64 -11.62 2.22 -10.21
N ASN A 65 -12.06 1.16 -10.87
CA ASN A 65 -11.97 1.02 -12.32
C ASN A 65 -12.54 2.24 -13.06
N SER A 66 -13.66 2.80 -12.57
CA SER A 66 -14.31 3.99 -13.15
C SER A 66 -13.48 5.27 -13.05
N ASP A 67 -12.52 5.33 -12.15
CA ASP A 67 -11.64 6.49 -11.97
C ASP A 67 -10.44 6.47 -12.94
N MET A 68 -10.21 5.35 -13.65
CA MET A 68 -9.05 5.12 -14.52
C MET A 68 -9.30 5.61 -15.94
N THR A 69 -10.05 6.69 -16.11
CA THR A 69 -10.36 7.29 -17.41
C THR A 69 -9.07 7.72 -18.13
N GLY A 70 -8.96 7.36 -19.41
CA GLY A 70 -7.79 7.67 -20.22
C GLY A 70 -6.55 6.80 -19.94
N ALA A 71 -6.63 5.88 -19.01
CA ALA A 71 -5.64 4.82 -18.85
C ALA A 71 -6.03 3.59 -19.69
N CYS A 72 -5.05 2.88 -20.23
CA CYS A 72 -5.27 1.64 -21.00
C CYS A 72 -6.37 1.77 -22.08
N GLY A 73 -6.41 2.90 -22.80
CA GLY A 73 -7.43 3.15 -23.83
C GLY A 73 -8.80 3.54 -23.25
N GLY A 74 -8.90 3.87 -21.98
CA GLY A 74 -10.15 4.27 -21.31
C GLY A 74 -10.94 3.11 -20.71
N PHE A 75 -10.48 1.89 -20.90
CA PHE A 75 -11.09 0.68 -20.33
C PHE A 75 -10.10 0.01 -19.38
N TYR A 76 -10.46 -0.13 -18.12
CA TYR A 76 -9.65 -0.80 -17.13
C TYR A 76 -10.53 -1.71 -16.28
N PHE A 77 -10.43 -3.03 -16.52
CA PHE A 77 -11.31 -4.04 -15.90
C PHE A 77 -10.53 -5.11 -15.10
N ASP A 78 -9.24 -4.90 -14.83
CA ASP A 78 -8.40 -5.90 -14.16
C ASP A 78 -8.79 -6.16 -12.71
N PHE A 79 -9.50 -5.22 -12.07
CA PHE A 79 -9.94 -5.31 -10.69
C PHE A 79 -11.46 -5.26 -10.62
N SER A 80 -12.04 -6.03 -9.70
CA SER A 80 -13.50 -6.07 -9.50
C SER A 80 -14.01 -4.98 -8.54
N GLY A 81 -13.16 -4.12 -8.01
CA GLY A 81 -13.53 -3.11 -7.01
C GLY A 81 -12.46 -2.05 -6.83
N ASN A 82 -12.04 -1.85 -5.60
CA ASN A 82 -11.00 -0.88 -5.23
C ASN A 82 -9.62 -1.29 -5.76
N MET A 83 -8.73 -0.29 -5.93
CA MET A 83 -7.38 -0.43 -6.47
C MET A 83 -6.36 0.33 -5.61
N GLY A 84 -6.46 0.19 -4.29
CA GLY A 84 -5.55 0.83 -3.35
C GLY A 84 -4.18 0.16 -3.30
N ILE A 85 -3.99 -0.78 -2.37
CA ILE A 85 -2.73 -1.53 -2.25
C ILE A 85 -2.78 -2.73 -3.18
N VAL A 86 -1.86 -2.78 -4.15
CA VAL A 86 -1.74 -3.84 -5.15
C VAL A 86 -0.37 -4.49 -5.12
N GLY A 87 0.69 -3.70 -4.97
CA GLY A 87 2.06 -4.18 -4.87
C GLY A 87 2.37 -4.81 -3.51
N THR A 88 3.25 -5.79 -3.50
CA THR A 88 3.67 -6.45 -2.27
C THR A 88 4.52 -5.51 -1.41
N PRO A 89 4.18 -5.32 -0.13
CA PRO A 89 4.97 -4.54 0.82
C PRO A 89 6.35 -5.18 1.10
N VAL A 90 7.20 -4.46 1.82
CA VAL A 90 8.45 -5.00 2.38
C VAL A 90 8.56 -4.69 3.87
N VAL A 91 9.13 -5.61 4.65
CA VAL A 91 9.34 -5.42 6.08
C VAL A 91 10.82 -5.24 6.38
N ASP A 92 11.14 -4.16 7.08
CA ASP A 92 12.39 -4.02 7.81
C ASP A 92 12.20 -4.57 9.23
N THR A 93 12.75 -5.74 9.48
CA THR A 93 12.62 -6.41 10.78
C THR A 93 13.48 -5.74 11.87
N LEU A 94 14.53 -5.00 11.49
CA LEU A 94 15.38 -4.30 12.45
C LEU A 94 14.66 -3.06 13.01
N SER A 95 14.10 -2.23 12.14
CA SER A 95 13.31 -1.07 12.55
C SER A 95 11.85 -1.40 12.86
N GLN A 96 11.44 -2.66 12.64
CA GLN A 96 10.06 -3.14 12.80
C GLN A 96 9.06 -2.29 12.00
N THR A 97 9.38 -2.06 10.74
CA THR A 97 8.62 -1.21 9.84
C THR A 97 8.13 -1.99 8.62
N LEU A 98 6.84 -1.90 8.34
CA LEU A 98 6.25 -2.31 7.06
C LEU A 98 6.22 -1.09 6.14
N TYR A 99 6.87 -1.18 4.99
CA TYR A 99 6.74 -0.19 3.92
C TYR A 99 5.75 -0.70 2.89
N VAL A 100 4.80 0.15 2.53
CA VAL A 100 3.72 -0.20 1.59
C VAL A 100 3.32 1.00 0.76
N VAL A 101 3.06 0.80 -0.52
CA VAL A 101 2.49 1.84 -1.39
C VAL A 101 0.98 1.68 -1.44
N ALA A 102 0.27 2.74 -1.10
CA ALA A 102 -1.18 2.83 -1.25
C ALA A 102 -1.54 3.90 -2.29
N ARG A 103 -2.59 3.64 -3.06
CA ARG A 103 -3.18 4.62 -3.97
C ARG A 103 -4.44 5.19 -3.35
N ASP A 104 -4.63 6.49 -3.47
CA ASP A 104 -5.87 7.14 -3.07
C ASP A 104 -6.31 8.22 -4.07
N ILE A 105 -7.58 8.60 -3.93
CA ILE A 105 -8.13 9.82 -4.50
C ILE A 105 -8.62 10.65 -3.33
N SER A 106 -8.02 11.80 -3.14
CA SER A 106 -8.47 12.80 -2.18
C SER A 106 -8.59 14.16 -2.86
N SER A 107 -9.66 14.89 -2.54
CA SER A 107 -9.99 16.18 -3.19
C SER A 107 -9.98 16.12 -4.73
N GLY A 108 -10.38 14.98 -5.30
CA GLY A 108 -10.42 14.75 -6.75
C GLY A 108 -9.05 14.48 -7.40
N THR A 109 -7.97 14.41 -6.63
CA THR A 109 -6.62 14.18 -7.12
C THR A 109 -6.16 12.76 -6.76
N HIS A 110 -5.53 12.08 -7.74
CA HIS A 110 -4.90 10.78 -7.54
C HIS A 110 -3.54 10.94 -6.87
N HIS A 111 -3.27 10.11 -5.87
CA HIS A 111 -1.98 10.02 -5.19
C HIS A 111 -1.48 8.58 -5.18
N GLN A 112 -0.16 8.44 -5.09
CA GLN A 112 0.51 7.22 -4.65
C GLN A 112 1.38 7.60 -3.46
N LEU A 113 1.15 6.96 -2.34
CA LEU A 113 1.77 7.29 -1.05
C LEU A 113 2.57 6.08 -0.56
N LEU A 114 3.85 6.30 -0.26
CA LEU A 114 4.67 5.33 0.45
C LEU A 114 4.47 5.54 1.95
N HIS A 115 3.91 4.53 2.60
CA HIS A 115 3.66 4.49 4.03
C HIS A 115 4.75 3.70 4.76
N ALA A 116 5.11 4.14 5.96
CA ALA A 116 5.95 3.42 6.92
C ALA A 116 5.14 3.12 8.17
N ILE A 117 4.80 1.85 8.37
CA ILE A 117 3.86 1.38 9.41
C ILE A 117 4.62 0.56 10.45
N ASP A 118 4.41 0.85 11.71
CA ASP A 118 4.91 0.04 12.81
C ASP A 118 4.20 -1.32 12.83
N ILE A 119 4.94 -2.41 12.69
CA ILE A 119 4.35 -3.76 12.59
C ILE A 119 3.73 -4.28 13.89
N LYS A 120 4.03 -3.64 15.04
CA LYS A 120 3.46 -4.02 16.33
C LYS A 120 2.08 -3.42 16.56
N THR A 121 1.85 -2.22 16.03
CA THR A 121 0.68 -1.42 16.40
C THR A 121 -0.20 -1.03 15.21
N GLY A 122 0.30 -1.16 13.97
CA GLY A 122 -0.33 -0.64 12.78
C GLY A 122 -0.30 0.89 12.70
N ALA A 123 0.43 1.58 13.58
CA ALA A 123 0.52 3.04 13.56
C ALA A 123 1.45 3.54 12.45
N GLU A 124 1.07 4.66 11.84
CA GLU A 124 1.93 5.40 10.92
C GLU A 124 3.15 5.94 11.67
N LYS A 125 4.35 5.75 11.12
CA LYS A 125 5.59 6.28 11.71
C LYS A 125 5.78 7.76 11.36
N PRO A 126 6.59 8.50 12.13
CA PRO A 126 6.91 9.89 11.82
C PRO A 126 7.49 10.06 10.40
N ASN A 127 7.20 11.19 9.74
CA ASN A 127 7.57 11.51 8.37
C ASN A 127 6.96 10.59 7.29
N SER A 128 5.89 9.89 7.62
CA SER A 128 5.10 9.05 6.71
C SER A 128 3.63 9.51 6.74
N PRO A 129 2.88 9.40 5.64
CA PRO A 129 3.31 8.92 4.33
C PRO A 129 4.10 9.93 3.51
N VAL A 130 4.83 9.44 2.49
CA VAL A 130 5.53 10.27 1.51
C VAL A 130 4.88 10.13 0.14
N ALA A 131 4.56 11.25 -0.49
CA ALA A 131 4.00 11.23 -1.85
C ALA A 131 5.06 10.82 -2.87
N ILE A 132 4.73 9.84 -3.71
CA ILE A 132 5.57 9.41 -4.82
C ILE A 132 5.32 10.35 -5.99
N GLY A 133 6.36 11.01 -6.45
CA GLY A 133 6.30 11.92 -7.57
C GLY A 133 7.69 12.25 -8.11
N ALA A 134 7.76 12.53 -9.40
CA ALA A 134 8.99 12.97 -10.05
C ALA A 134 8.65 13.80 -11.29
N VAL A 135 9.57 14.68 -11.67
CA VAL A 135 9.56 15.36 -12.96
C VAL A 135 10.96 15.19 -13.57
N VAL A 136 11.01 14.72 -14.80
CA VAL A 136 12.27 14.51 -15.52
C VAL A 136 12.25 15.25 -16.84
N SER A 137 13.41 15.68 -17.34
CA SER A 137 13.53 16.25 -18.70
C SER A 137 13.27 15.17 -19.74
N GLY A 138 12.48 15.49 -20.77
CA GLY A 138 12.20 14.56 -21.86
C GLY A 138 11.14 15.09 -22.82
N ASN A 139 11.19 14.57 -24.07
CA ASN A 139 10.30 14.93 -25.16
C ASN A 139 9.44 13.73 -25.64
N GLY A 140 9.31 12.68 -24.82
CA GLY A 140 8.48 11.52 -25.12
C GLY A 140 6.98 11.80 -25.03
N THR A 141 6.17 10.80 -25.32
CA THR A 141 4.70 10.91 -25.19
C THR A 141 4.31 11.32 -23.78
N GLY A 142 3.50 12.37 -23.68
CA GLY A 142 3.08 12.94 -22.39
C GLY A 142 3.99 14.05 -21.86
N SER A 143 5.03 14.43 -22.63
CA SER A 143 5.85 15.60 -22.27
C SER A 143 5.05 16.89 -22.36
N ASN A 144 5.33 17.80 -21.45
CA ASN A 144 4.85 19.17 -21.47
C ASN A 144 6.05 20.10 -21.28
N ALA A 145 6.27 21.01 -22.26
CA ALA A 145 7.38 21.96 -22.26
C ALA A 145 8.76 21.29 -21.97
N GLY A 146 9.04 20.13 -22.57
CA GLY A 146 10.31 19.41 -22.41
C GLY A 146 10.48 18.65 -21.09
N THR A 147 9.41 18.45 -20.35
CA THR A 147 9.41 17.66 -19.10
C THR A 147 8.35 16.56 -19.12
N ILE A 148 8.59 15.48 -18.40
CA ILE A 148 7.64 14.40 -18.18
C ILE A 148 7.44 14.26 -16.67
N ALA A 149 6.19 14.43 -16.21
CA ALA A 149 5.82 14.26 -14.83
C ALA A 149 5.29 12.83 -14.56
N PHE A 150 5.58 12.31 -13.37
CA PHE A 150 4.94 11.10 -12.86
C PHE A 150 3.42 11.31 -12.77
N ASN A 151 2.66 10.37 -13.30
CA ASN A 151 1.20 10.44 -13.30
C ASN A 151 0.61 9.37 -12.38
N SER A 152 0.19 9.76 -11.18
CA SER A 152 -0.34 8.85 -10.14
C SER A 152 -1.60 8.10 -10.57
N GLN A 153 -2.37 8.63 -11.53
CA GLN A 153 -3.54 7.94 -12.07
C GLN A 153 -3.13 6.80 -13.02
N LYS A 154 -2.14 7.05 -13.89
CA LYS A 154 -1.79 6.14 -14.99
C LYS A 154 -0.72 5.12 -14.63
N GLN A 155 0.24 5.47 -13.78
CA GLN A 155 1.22 4.53 -13.28
C GLN A 155 0.63 3.65 -12.19
N ASN A 156 0.97 2.38 -12.20
CA ASN A 156 0.51 1.41 -11.21
C ASN A 156 1.72 0.74 -10.54
N GLN A 157 1.89 0.96 -9.24
CA GLN A 157 2.88 0.25 -8.45
C GLN A 157 2.35 -1.15 -8.18
N ARG A 158 2.73 -2.12 -8.99
CA ARG A 158 2.34 -3.52 -8.88
C ARG A 158 3.47 -4.46 -8.44
N PRO A 159 4.74 -4.20 -8.78
CA PRO A 159 5.87 -4.98 -8.27
C PRO A 159 5.96 -4.94 -6.76
N GLY A 160 6.54 -5.98 -6.17
CA GLY A 160 6.93 -5.95 -4.76
C GLY A 160 7.98 -4.88 -4.49
N LEU A 161 7.88 -4.25 -3.33
CA LEU A 161 8.92 -3.34 -2.85
C LEU A 161 10.17 -4.13 -2.47
N MET A 162 11.31 -3.51 -2.61
CA MET A 162 12.60 -4.04 -2.16
C MET A 162 13.22 -3.07 -1.15
N LEU A 163 13.75 -3.62 -0.08
CA LEU A 163 14.56 -2.88 0.90
C LEU A 163 16.02 -3.28 0.70
N LEU A 164 16.87 -2.32 0.38
CA LEU A 164 18.31 -2.52 0.22
C LEU A 164 19.08 -1.40 0.91
N ASN A 165 19.95 -1.74 1.86
CA ASN A 165 20.79 -0.77 2.59
C ASN A 165 19.98 0.39 3.18
N GLY A 166 18.80 0.13 3.72
CA GLY A 166 17.93 1.12 4.34
C GLY A 166 17.14 1.99 3.36
N ILE A 167 17.18 1.69 2.06
CA ILE A 167 16.43 2.38 1.00
C ILE A 167 15.32 1.45 0.49
N VAL A 168 14.10 1.98 0.39
CA VAL A 168 12.93 1.31 -0.19
C VAL A 168 12.68 1.85 -1.60
#